data_0c0d0315c0ced7f6f31b7d47d06623ef
#
_entry.id   0c0d0315c0ced7f6f31b7d47d06623ef
#
_cell.length_a   1.000
_cell.length_b   1.000
_cell.length_c   1.000
_cell.angle_alpha   90.00
_cell.angle_beta   90.00
_cell.angle_gamma   90.00
#
_symmetry.space_group_name_H-M   'P 1'
#
loop_
_entity.id
_entity.type
_entity.pdbx_description
1 polymer ?
#
loop_
_entity_poly.entity_id
_entity_poly.type
_entity_poly.pdbx_seq_one_letter_code
_entity_poly.pdbx_strand_id
1 'polypeptide(L)'
;MLWKRPEPLLDLIDQALYAFETDVAALGDEADDEKVFDVIRRVVVELNTLDHEHGAAFDTVDREELCAYIDETLTEHGVDVAALAERRGIERAAITDEWRDW
;
A
#
# COMPACT_ATOMS: atom_id res chain seq x y z
N MET A 1 3.97 -12.66 -10.36
CA MET A 1 2.52 -12.40 -10.18
C MET A 1 2.08 -12.96 -8.84
N LEU A 2 1.33 -12.18 -8.08
CA LEU A 2 0.94 -12.53 -6.71
C LEU A 2 0.20 -13.87 -6.60
N TRP A 3 -0.72 -14.15 -7.51
CA TRP A 3 -1.50 -15.39 -7.46
C TRP A 3 -0.69 -16.67 -7.70
N LYS A 4 0.58 -16.56 -8.09
CA LYS A 4 1.47 -17.70 -8.23
C LYS A 4 2.29 -17.98 -6.96
N ARG A 5 2.12 -17.18 -5.93
CA ARG A 5 2.82 -17.36 -4.65
C ARG A 5 2.15 -18.47 -3.83
N PRO A 6 2.87 -19.07 -2.86
CA PRO A 6 2.26 -20.06 -1.98
C PRO A 6 1.01 -19.52 -1.27
N GLU A 7 -0.02 -20.36 -1.11
CA GLU A 7 -1.27 -19.95 -0.46
C GLU A 7 -1.11 -19.25 0.88
N PRO A 8 -0.25 -19.73 1.81
CA PRO A 8 -0.09 -19.02 3.08
C PRO A 8 0.35 -17.58 2.93
N LEU A 9 1.27 -17.29 2.00
CA LEU A 9 1.72 -15.93 1.72
C LEU A 9 0.62 -15.11 1.05
N LEU A 10 -0.10 -15.68 0.09
CA LEU A 10 -1.24 -15.00 -0.56
C LEU A 10 -2.31 -14.61 0.44
N ASP A 11 -2.66 -15.50 1.36
CA ASP A 11 -3.65 -15.22 2.40
C ASP A 11 -3.20 -14.07 3.31
N LEU A 12 -1.94 -14.02 3.68
CA LEU A 12 -1.38 -12.95 4.50
C LEU A 12 -1.37 -11.62 3.76
N ILE A 13 -1.04 -11.63 2.47
CA ILE A 13 -1.10 -10.43 1.61
C ILE A 13 -2.54 -9.95 1.51
N ASP A 14 -3.49 -10.85 1.26
CA ASP A 14 -4.91 -10.49 1.17
C ASP A 14 -5.42 -9.88 2.47
N GLN A 15 -5.03 -10.42 3.62
CA GLN A 15 -5.38 -9.86 4.91
C GLN A 15 -4.82 -8.46 5.11
N ALA A 16 -3.56 -8.23 4.72
CA ALA A 16 -2.93 -6.92 4.80
C ALA A 16 -3.65 -5.89 3.91
N LEU A 17 -3.99 -6.28 2.69
CA LEU A 17 -4.70 -5.41 1.75
C LEU A 17 -6.13 -5.15 2.20
N TYR A 18 -6.81 -6.14 2.76
CA TYR A 18 -8.15 -5.96 3.31
C TYR A 18 -8.14 -4.99 4.49
N ALA A 19 -7.18 -5.11 5.40
CA ALA A 19 -7.01 -4.18 6.50
C ALA A 19 -6.77 -2.75 5.99
N PHE A 20 -5.96 -2.61 4.95
CA PHE A 20 -5.72 -1.32 4.30
C PHE A 20 -7.01 -0.72 3.73
N GLU A 21 -7.79 -1.51 3.00
CA GLU A 21 -9.08 -1.06 2.45
C GLU A 21 -10.02 -0.58 3.56
N THR A 22 -10.08 -1.31 4.66
CA THR A 22 -10.88 -0.95 5.82
C THR A 22 -10.42 0.37 6.42
N ASP A 23 -9.11 0.54 6.58
CA ASP A 23 -8.53 1.77 7.11
C ASP A 23 -8.81 2.97 6.19
N VAL A 24 -8.70 2.80 4.88
CA VAL A 24 -9.00 3.85 3.90
C VAL A 24 -10.48 4.23 3.96
N ALA A 25 -11.37 3.24 4.01
CA ALA A 25 -12.79 3.48 4.11
C ALA A 25 -13.17 4.25 5.39
N ALA A 26 -12.42 4.06 6.46
CA ALA A 26 -12.65 4.73 7.74
C ALA A 26 -12.12 6.17 7.79
N LEU A 27 -11.30 6.60 6.83
CA LEU A 27 -10.72 7.96 6.81
C LEU A 27 -11.77 9.06 6.67
N GLY A 28 -12.80 8.84 5.86
CA GLY A 28 -13.79 9.86 5.56
C GLY A 28 -13.24 11.00 4.68
N ASP A 29 -14.12 11.95 4.35
CA ASP A 29 -13.79 13.02 3.40
C ASP A 29 -12.89 14.11 4.00
N GLU A 30 -12.81 14.19 5.33
CA GLU A 30 -12.08 15.23 6.03
C GLU A 30 -10.71 14.78 6.57
N ALA A 31 -10.24 13.63 6.16
CA ALA A 31 -8.95 13.13 6.59
C ALA A 31 -7.83 14.04 6.09
N ASP A 32 -6.92 14.42 6.99
CA ASP A 32 -5.74 15.19 6.60
C ASP A 32 -4.67 14.30 5.97
N ASP A 33 -3.64 14.93 5.40
CA ASP A 33 -2.56 14.20 4.73
C ASP A 33 -1.83 13.24 5.66
N GLU A 34 -1.63 13.61 6.92
CA GLU A 34 -0.95 12.76 7.89
C GLU A 34 -1.72 11.46 8.14
N LYS A 35 -3.03 11.52 8.24
CA LYS A 35 -3.87 10.33 8.43
C LYS A 35 -3.81 9.43 7.21
N VAL A 36 -3.84 10.00 6.02
CA VAL A 36 -3.73 9.23 4.77
C VAL A 36 -2.36 8.55 4.69
N PHE A 37 -1.29 9.27 4.94
CA PHE A 37 0.06 8.68 4.94
C PHE A 37 0.25 7.65 6.04
N ASP A 38 -0.39 7.80 7.19
CA ASP A 38 -0.33 6.80 8.26
C ASP A 38 -0.95 5.47 7.82
N VAL A 39 -2.05 5.51 7.11
CA VAL A 39 -2.68 4.31 6.53
C VAL A 39 -1.77 3.67 5.49
N ILE A 40 -1.17 4.46 4.62
CA ILE A 40 -0.21 3.96 3.63
C ILE A 40 0.98 3.31 4.33
N ARG A 41 1.55 3.96 5.33
CA ARG A 41 2.67 3.43 6.11
C ARG A 41 2.35 2.07 6.71
N ARG A 42 1.17 1.92 7.31
CA ARG A 42 0.76 0.66 7.95
C ARG A 42 0.76 -0.51 6.98
N VAL A 43 0.18 -0.36 5.80
CA VAL A 43 0.15 -1.43 4.81
C VAL A 43 1.54 -1.72 4.25
N VAL A 44 2.33 -0.68 4.00
CA VAL A 44 3.70 -0.85 3.49
C VAL A 44 4.57 -1.58 4.50
N VAL A 45 4.52 -1.20 5.77
CA VAL A 45 5.30 -1.85 6.85
C VAL A 45 4.88 -3.30 7.01
N GLU A 46 3.58 -3.59 6.94
CA GLU A 46 3.11 -4.98 7.01
C GLU A 46 3.59 -5.81 5.82
N LEU A 47 3.56 -5.25 4.62
CA LEU A 47 4.10 -5.92 3.43
C LEU A 47 5.62 -6.11 3.53
N ASN A 48 6.35 -5.16 4.11
CA ASN A 48 7.78 -5.32 4.41
C ASN A 48 8.01 -6.57 5.28
N THR A 49 7.23 -6.72 6.33
CA THR A 49 7.33 -7.87 7.24
C THR A 49 7.09 -9.18 6.51
N LEU A 50 6.05 -9.24 5.68
CA LEU A 50 5.72 -10.43 4.89
C LEU A 50 6.83 -10.77 3.90
N ASP A 51 7.38 -9.76 3.22
CA ASP A 51 8.48 -9.96 2.29
C ASP A 51 9.72 -10.53 2.99
N HIS A 52 10.10 -9.96 4.14
CA HIS A 52 11.24 -10.42 4.92
C HIS A 52 11.04 -11.82 5.48
N GLU A 53 9.87 -12.12 6.03
CA GLU A 53 9.57 -13.44 6.60
C GLU A 53 9.56 -14.56 5.56
N HIS A 54 9.34 -14.22 4.30
CA HIS A 54 9.28 -15.18 3.20
C HIS A 54 10.50 -15.10 2.27
N GLY A 55 11.60 -14.55 2.75
CA GLY A 55 12.87 -14.56 2.04
C GLY A 55 12.92 -13.64 0.83
N ALA A 56 12.45 -12.39 0.97
CA ALA A 56 12.39 -11.42 -0.13
C ALA A 56 11.54 -11.94 -1.30
N ALA A 57 10.31 -12.30 -0.98
CA ALA A 57 9.40 -13.00 -1.89
C ALA A 57 8.86 -12.13 -3.04
N PHE A 58 8.88 -10.81 -2.91
CA PHE A 58 8.28 -9.92 -3.91
C PHE A 58 9.28 -9.59 -5.02
N ASP A 59 8.90 -9.90 -6.25
CA ASP A 59 9.66 -9.50 -7.43
C ASP A 59 9.18 -8.12 -7.95
N THR A 60 9.74 -7.67 -9.07
CA THR A 60 9.39 -6.36 -9.65
C THR A 60 7.91 -6.27 -10.03
N VAL A 61 7.34 -7.35 -10.57
CA VAL A 61 5.93 -7.38 -10.96
C VAL A 61 5.03 -7.31 -9.74
N ASP A 62 5.36 -8.07 -8.68
CA ASP A 62 4.61 -8.03 -7.42
C ASP A 62 4.62 -6.63 -6.82
N ARG A 63 5.77 -5.96 -6.82
CA ARG A 63 5.91 -4.58 -6.33
C ARG A 63 5.03 -3.61 -7.10
N GLU A 64 5.03 -3.71 -8.43
CA GLU A 64 4.21 -2.86 -9.28
C GLU A 64 2.72 -3.08 -9.02
N GLU A 65 2.30 -4.33 -8.88
CA GLU A 65 0.91 -4.69 -8.59
C GLU A 65 0.46 -4.16 -7.22
N LEU A 66 1.30 -4.31 -6.19
CA LEU A 66 0.98 -3.84 -4.85
C LEU A 66 0.91 -2.31 -4.78
N CYS A 67 1.86 -1.62 -5.41
CA CYS A 67 1.86 -0.16 -5.45
C CYS A 67 0.64 0.37 -6.21
N ALA A 68 0.30 -0.25 -7.33
CA ALA A 68 -0.89 0.11 -8.10
C ALA A 68 -2.18 -0.13 -7.30
N TYR A 69 -2.26 -1.22 -6.58
CA TYR A 69 -3.41 -1.54 -5.72
C TYR A 69 -3.61 -0.47 -4.63
N ILE A 70 -2.53 -0.06 -3.99
CA ILE A 70 -2.56 0.98 -2.95
C ILE A 70 -3.08 2.29 -3.54
N ASP A 71 -2.53 2.72 -4.68
CA ASP A 71 -2.94 3.94 -5.36
C ASP A 71 -4.42 3.88 -5.79
N GLU A 72 -4.83 2.79 -6.42
CA GLU A 72 -6.20 2.60 -6.88
C GLU A 72 -7.21 2.60 -5.74
N THR A 73 -6.88 1.95 -4.62
CA THR A 73 -7.75 1.90 -3.45
C THR A 73 -7.96 3.30 -2.87
N LEU A 74 -6.90 4.09 -2.75
CA LEU A 74 -7.00 5.48 -2.30
C LEU A 74 -7.86 6.30 -3.25
N THR A 75 -7.64 6.17 -4.55
CA THR A 75 -8.40 6.89 -5.57
C THR A 75 -9.88 6.53 -5.54
N GLU A 76 -10.21 5.26 -5.40
CA GLU A 76 -11.59 4.78 -5.32
C GLU A 76 -12.34 5.34 -4.11
N HIS A 77 -11.62 5.62 -3.03
CA HIS A 77 -12.21 6.19 -1.81
C HIS A 77 -12.13 7.72 -1.77
N GLY A 78 -11.87 8.35 -2.89
CA GLY A 78 -11.92 9.80 -3.02
C GLY A 78 -10.66 10.56 -2.65
N VAL A 79 -9.54 9.87 -2.46
CA VAL A 79 -8.25 10.51 -2.20
C VAL A 79 -7.63 10.96 -3.52
N ASP A 80 -7.31 12.24 -3.65
CA ASP A 80 -6.55 12.76 -4.79
C ASP A 80 -5.06 12.48 -4.55
N VAL A 81 -4.59 11.32 -5.03
CA VAL A 81 -3.24 10.86 -4.80
C VAL A 81 -2.20 11.78 -5.42
N ALA A 82 -2.49 12.33 -6.60
CA ALA A 82 -1.58 13.27 -7.27
C ALA A 82 -1.38 14.53 -6.45
N ALA A 83 -2.46 15.11 -5.92
CA ALA A 83 -2.39 16.31 -5.07
C ALA A 83 -1.70 16.01 -3.75
N LEU A 84 -1.98 14.84 -3.16
CA LEU A 84 -1.34 14.39 -1.92
C LEU A 84 0.18 14.30 -2.10
N ALA A 85 0.65 13.68 -3.18
CA ALA A 85 2.07 13.57 -3.49
C ALA A 85 2.70 14.95 -3.73
N GLU A 86 2.03 15.83 -4.45
CA GLU A 86 2.50 17.19 -4.73
C GLU A 86 2.70 17.97 -3.44
N ARG A 87 1.75 17.91 -2.51
CA ARG A 87 1.88 18.60 -1.22
C ARG A 87 3.04 18.08 -0.39
N ARG A 88 3.39 16.81 -0.54
CA ARG A 88 4.53 16.20 0.15
C ARG A 88 5.86 16.44 -0.59
N GLY A 89 5.83 16.98 -1.79
CA GLY A 89 7.02 17.22 -2.60
C GLY A 89 7.60 15.97 -3.24
N ILE A 90 6.77 14.97 -3.51
CA ILE A 90 7.16 13.70 -4.13
C ILE A 90 6.32 13.43 -5.36
N GLU A 91 6.76 12.48 -6.18
CA GLU A 91 5.96 11.99 -7.31
C GLU A 91 4.88 11.03 -6.82
N ARG A 92 3.78 10.93 -7.57
CA ARG A 92 2.67 10.03 -7.26
C ARG A 92 3.13 8.58 -7.06
N ALA A 93 4.04 8.11 -7.91
CA ALA A 93 4.57 6.75 -7.82
C ALA A 93 5.42 6.50 -6.58
N ALA A 94 5.84 7.57 -5.88
CA ALA A 94 6.73 7.48 -4.72
C ALA A 94 5.99 7.52 -3.38
N ILE A 95 4.66 7.46 -3.36
CA ILE A 95 3.87 7.59 -2.11
C ILE A 95 4.13 6.47 -1.09
N THR A 96 4.65 5.34 -1.53
CA THR A 96 5.01 4.21 -0.65
C THR A 96 6.50 4.15 -0.34
N ASP A 97 7.33 4.91 -1.03
CA ASP A 97 8.79 4.74 -1.04
C ASP A 97 9.46 5.03 0.29
N GLU A 98 8.91 5.95 1.08
CA GLU A 98 9.48 6.33 2.37
C GLU A 98 9.66 5.14 3.32
N TRP A 99 8.74 4.19 3.28
CA TRP A 99 8.73 3.04 4.19
C TRP A 99 8.99 1.71 3.50
N ARG A 100 8.94 1.68 2.19
CA ARG A 100 9.01 0.44 1.42
C ARG A 100 10.41 -0.16 1.41
N ASP A 101 10.47 -1.45 1.73
CA ASP A 101 11.69 -2.22 1.87
C ASP A 101 11.72 -3.45 0.95
N TRP A 102 10.74 -3.53 0.10
CA TRP A 102 10.58 -4.63 -0.89
C TRP A 102 10.61 -4.16 -2.33
#